data_03d0a59d1dd55b773ae31912c56ee061
#
_entry.id   03d0a59d1dd55b773ae31912c56ee061
#
_cell.length_a   1.000
_cell.length_b   1.000
_cell.length_c   1.000
_cell.angle_alpha   90.00
_cell.angle_beta   90.00
_cell.angle_gamma   90.00
#
_symmetry.space_group_name_H-M   'P 1'
#
loop_
_entity.id
_entity.type
_entity.pdbx_description
1 polymer ?
#
loop_
_entity_poly.entity_id
_entity_poly.type
_entity_poly.pdbx_seq_one_letter_code
_entity_poly.pdbx_strand_id
1 'polypeptide(L)'
;MAFDQAYYQRFYFNRRTAVTSRSEMRARARLISGCVDYIGLPVARILDAGCGVGMLRSPLLQRLKRASYTGLEFSDYLCQRYGWQQGSIETFRTRQRFDLVICYDVLQYLSAAQARRAIANLARLCRGALYFGALTREDWRDNCDQSRTDRIPGLRPGSWYRRELASAFRPIGCGMWVKREVPLTLWNLDAAA
;
A
#
# COMPACT_ATOMS: atom_id res chain seq x y z
N MET A 1 -16.82 10.16 -3.12
CA MET A 1 -15.84 10.59 -4.15
C MET A 1 -15.86 9.54 -5.24
N ALA A 2 -15.99 9.93 -6.51
CA ALA A 2 -15.96 9.01 -7.64
C ALA A 2 -14.52 8.86 -8.13
N PHE A 3 -14.00 7.66 -8.15
CA PHE A 3 -12.69 7.33 -8.73
C PHE A 3 -12.86 6.99 -10.21
N ASP A 4 -13.27 8.00 -10.97
CA ASP A 4 -13.59 7.93 -12.40
C ASP A 4 -12.42 8.44 -13.28
N GLN A 5 -12.63 8.48 -14.58
CA GLN A 5 -11.64 8.97 -15.54
C GLN A 5 -11.18 10.40 -15.23
N ALA A 6 -12.09 11.30 -14.85
CA ALA A 6 -11.76 12.69 -14.58
C ALA A 6 -10.84 12.83 -13.36
N TYR A 7 -11.10 12.02 -12.30
CA TYR A 7 -10.24 11.93 -11.13
C TYR A 7 -8.81 11.55 -11.52
N TYR A 8 -8.63 10.43 -12.27
CA TYR A 8 -7.30 9.96 -12.65
C TYR A 8 -6.61 10.88 -13.64
N GLN A 9 -7.36 11.53 -14.54
CA GLN A 9 -6.80 12.54 -15.43
C GLN A 9 -6.16 13.69 -14.63
N ARG A 10 -6.84 14.17 -13.60
CA ARG A 10 -6.36 15.28 -12.76
C ARG A 10 -5.17 14.85 -11.89
N PHE A 11 -5.29 13.76 -11.15
CA PHE A 11 -4.36 13.43 -10.08
C PHE A 11 -3.22 12.49 -10.48
N TYR A 12 -3.27 11.86 -11.67
CA TYR A 12 -2.25 10.90 -12.10
C TYR A 12 -1.70 11.11 -13.50
N PHE A 13 -2.52 11.56 -14.45
CA PHE A 13 -2.09 11.69 -15.85
C PHE A 13 -1.62 13.09 -16.21
N ASN A 14 -2.09 14.12 -15.57
CA ASN A 14 -1.66 15.49 -15.79
C ASN A 14 -0.41 15.78 -14.94
N ARG A 15 0.74 15.99 -15.61
CA ARG A 15 2.03 16.26 -14.94
C ARG A 15 2.04 17.47 -14.01
N ARG A 16 1.17 18.47 -14.24
CA ARG A 16 1.09 19.69 -13.42
C ARG A 16 0.36 19.47 -12.12
N THR A 17 -0.56 18.53 -12.08
CA THR A 17 -1.45 18.28 -10.93
C THR A 17 -1.29 16.89 -10.33
N ALA A 18 -0.45 16.04 -10.91
CA ALA A 18 -0.21 14.69 -10.41
C ALA A 18 0.31 14.68 -8.98
N VAL A 19 -0.31 13.87 -8.13
CA VAL A 19 0.03 13.71 -6.69
C VAL A 19 1.32 12.93 -6.46
N THR A 20 1.77 12.19 -7.47
CA THR A 20 2.99 11.39 -7.41
C THR A 20 3.67 11.30 -8.77
N SER A 21 4.94 10.93 -8.79
CA SER A 21 5.74 10.79 -10.00
C SER A 21 6.23 9.35 -10.20
N ARG A 22 6.60 9.02 -11.45
CA ARG A 22 7.25 7.73 -11.76
C ARG A 22 8.60 7.57 -11.06
N SER A 23 9.33 8.65 -10.79
CA SER A 23 10.60 8.62 -10.05
C SER A 23 10.39 8.24 -8.60
N GLU A 24 9.40 8.81 -7.94
CA GLU A 24 9.01 8.46 -6.56
C GLU A 24 8.58 7.00 -6.47
N MET A 25 7.73 6.53 -7.39
CA MET A 25 7.30 5.13 -7.39
C MET A 25 8.46 4.15 -7.64
N ARG A 26 9.43 4.52 -8.48
CA ARG A 26 10.67 3.75 -8.64
C ARG A 26 11.51 3.75 -7.37
N ALA A 27 11.64 4.89 -6.68
CA ALA A 27 12.35 4.98 -5.40
C ALA A 27 11.66 4.11 -4.33
N ARG A 28 10.34 4.16 -4.24
CA ARG A 28 9.54 3.32 -3.34
C ARG A 28 9.70 1.83 -3.64
N ALA A 29 9.67 1.45 -4.91
CA ALA A 29 9.92 0.04 -5.29
C ALA A 29 11.33 -0.43 -4.91
N ARG A 30 12.35 0.45 -5.01
CA ARG A 30 13.71 0.14 -4.53
C ARG A 30 13.72 -0.06 -3.02
N LEU A 31 13.10 0.81 -2.25
CA LEU A 31 12.97 0.67 -0.80
C LEU A 31 12.32 -0.67 -0.43
N ILE A 32 11.13 -0.93 -0.98
CA ILE A 32 10.37 -2.16 -0.68
C ILE A 32 11.19 -3.40 -1.02
N SER A 33 11.74 -3.47 -2.24
CA SER A 33 12.53 -4.64 -2.66
C SER A 33 13.83 -4.79 -1.87
N GLY A 34 14.49 -3.69 -1.53
CA GLY A 34 15.70 -3.71 -0.69
C GLY A 34 15.40 -4.18 0.73
N CYS A 35 14.29 -3.74 1.32
CA CYS A 35 13.89 -4.20 2.65
C CYS A 35 13.60 -5.71 2.68
N VAL A 36 12.81 -6.23 1.74
CA VAL A 36 12.48 -7.67 1.72
C VAL A 36 13.72 -8.54 1.42
N ASP A 37 14.65 -8.04 0.61
CA ASP A 37 15.92 -8.68 0.32
C ASP A 37 16.84 -8.68 1.56
N TYR A 38 16.99 -7.53 2.23
CA TYR A 38 17.78 -7.35 3.45
C TYR A 38 17.36 -8.28 4.58
N ILE A 39 16.04 -8.42 4.79
CA ILE A 39 15.51 -9.33 5.83
C ILE A 39 15.45 -10.80 5.37
N GLY A 40 15.91 -11.12 4.16
CA GLY A 40 15.92 -12.47 3.62
C GLY A 40 14.51 -13.06 3.35
N LEU A 41 13.51 -12.22 3.09
CA LEU A 41 12.14 -12.68 2.83
C LEU A 41 11.97 -13.05 1.34
N PRO A 42 11.74 -14.32 0.98
CA PRO A 42 11.48 -14.71 -0.38
C PRO A 42 10.09 -14.21 -0.84
N VAL A 43 10.04 -13.51 -1.97
CA VAL A 43 8.81 -12.96 -2.53
C VAL A 43 8.49 -13.64 -3.86
N ALA A 44 7.47 -14.50 -3.86
CA ALA A 44 6.93 -15.15 -5.05
C ALA A 44 5.57 -14.55 -5.48
N ARG A 45 4.83 -13.95 -4.56
CA ARG A 45 3.50 -13.38 -4.82
C ARG A 45 3.36 -12.02 -4.17
N ILE A 46 2.96 -11.03 -4.97
CA ILE A 46 2.70 -9.64 -4.56
C ILE A 46 1.22 -9.34 -4.74
N LEU A 47 0.59 -8.79 -3.71
CA LEU A 47 -0.72 -8.13 -3.80
C LEU A 47 -0.51 -6.63 -3.65
N ASP A 48 -0.98 -5.85 -4.61
CA ASP A 48 -1.05 -4.39 -4.53
C ASP A 48 -2.53 -3.99 -4.37
N ALA A 49 -2.92 -3.69 -3.13
CA ALA A 49 -4.29 -3.40 -2.74
C ALA A 49 -4.57 -1.90 -2.87
N GLY A 50 -5.36 -1.54 -3.87
CA GLY A 50 -5.55 -0.18 -4.35
C GLY A 50 -4.43 0.24 -5.27
N CYS A 51 -4.11 -0.61 -6.25
CA CYS A 51 -2.95 -0.45 -7.13
C CYS A 51 -3.04 0.77 -8.07
N GLY A 52 -4.21 1.41 -8.17
CA GLY A 52 -4.42 2.60 -8.98
C GLY A 52 -3.99 2.40 -10.42
N VAL A 53 -3.20 3.32 -10.95
CA VAL A 53 -2.67 3.23 -12.33
C VAL A 53 -1.47 2.27 -12.48
N GLY A 54 -1.13 1.51 -11.43
CA GLY A 54 -0.14 0.43 -11.47
C GLY A 54 1.32 0.89 -11.54
N MET A 55 1.65 2.06 -11.02
CA MET A 55 3.02 2.62 -11.12
C MET A 55 4.08 1.77 -10.40
N LEU A 56 3.70 0.96 -9.42
CA LEU A 56 4.63 0.08 -8.69
C LEU A 56 4.88 -1.26 -9.41
N ARG A 57 3.97 -1.72 -10.28
CA ARG A 57 4.06 -3.04 -10.92
C ARG A 57 5.39 -3.27 -11.63
N SER A 58 5.68 -2.44 -12.62
CA SER A 58 6.90 -2.63 -13.44
C SER A 58 8.19 -2.53 -12.62
N PRO A 59 8.42 -1.48 -11.80
CA PRO A 59 9.65 -1.37 -11.04
C PRO A 59 9.81 -2.44 -9.96
N LEU A 60 8.74 -2.99 -9.40
CA LEU A 60 8.84 -4.13 -8.48
C LEU A 60 9.20 -5.42 -9.20
N LEU A 61 8.54 -5.73 -10.31
CA LEU A 61 8.82 -6.96 -11.08
C LEU A 61 10.21 -6.96 -11.73
N GLN A 62 10.78 -5.80 -12.05
CA GLN A 62 12.18 -5.69 -12.49
C GLN A 62 13.17 -6.13 -11.41
N ARG A 63 12.83 -5.97 -10.13
CA ARG A 63 13.69 -6.30 -8.98
C ARG A 63 13.37 -7.67 -8.39
N LEU A 64 12.10 -7.99 -8.28
CA LEU A 64 11.58 -9.26 -7.78
C LEU A 64 11.17 -10.15 -8.95
N LYS A 65 12.14 -10.54 -9.77
CA LYS A 65 11.94 -11.17 -11.10
C LYS A 65 11.12 -12.48 -11.08
N ARG A 66 11.09 -13.18 -9.93
CA ARG A 66 10.36 -14.44 -9.77
C ARG A 66 8.95 -14.24 -9.21
N ALA A 67 8.60 -13.01 -8.87
CA ALA A 67 7.31 -12.70 -8.26
C ALA A 67 6.20 -12.56 -9.31
N SER A 68 5.03 -13.08 -9.01
CA SER A 68 3.78 -12.73 -9.67
C SER A 68 3.16 -11.51 -8.98
N TYR A 69 2.42 -10.69 -9.74
CA TYR A 69 1.79 -9.47 -9.24
C TYR A 69 0.29 -9.52 -9.47
N THR A 70 -0.46 -9.30 -8.42
CA THR A 70 -1.92 -9.13 -8.43
C THR A 70 -2.26 -7.70 -8.04
N GLY A 71 -2.84 -6.94 -8.96
CA GLY A 71 -3.40 -5.62 -8.69
C GLY A 71 -4.87 -5.76 -8.30
N LEU A 72 -5.24 -5.24 -7.13
CA LEU A 72 -6.63 -5.12 -6.67
C LEU A 72 -7.01 -3.64 -6.70
N GLU A 73 -8.10 -3.31 -7.36
CA GLU A 73 -8.53 -1.92 -7.53
C GLU A 73 -10.05 -1.80 -7.40
N PHE A 74 -10.50 -0.70 -6.83
CA PHE A 74 -11.94 -0.43 -6.65
C PHE A 74 -12.57 0.26 -7.87
N SER A 75 -11.79 1.07 -8.61
CA SER A 75 -12.26 1.85 -9.75
C SER A 75 -12.54 0.96 -10.96
N ASP A 76 -13.79 0.92 -11.40
CA ASP A 76 -14.20 0.24 -12.66
C ASP A 76 -13.39 0.73 -13.85
N TYR A 77 -13.17 2.04 -13.95
CA TYR A 77 -12.40 2.65 -15.02
C TYR A 77 -10.98 2.08 -15.12
N LEU A 78 -10.28 1.95 -13.98
CA LEU A 78 -8.92 1.40 -13.98
C LEU A 78 -8.91 -0.12 -14.16
N CYS A 79 -9.88 -0.83 -13.61
CA CYS A 79 -9.99 -2.28 -13.81
C CYS A 79 -10.19 -2.62 -15.28
N GLN A 80 -11.08 -1.92 -15.98
CA GLN A 80 -11.29 -2.08 -17.43
C GLN A 80 -10.05 -1.69 -18.23
N ARG A 81 -9.38 -0.59 -17.85
CA ARG A 81 -8.21 -0.07 -18.58
C ARG A 81 -6.97 -0.94 -18.47
N TYR A 82 -6.71 -1.53 -17.31
CA TYR A 82 -5.45 -2.22 -17.00
C TYR A 82 -5.61 -3.71 -16.71
N GLY A 83 -6.83 -4.23 -16.70
CA GLY A 83 -7.11 -5.63 -16.38
C GLY A 83 -6.86 -5.98 -14.92
N TRP A 84 -7.06 -5.00 -13.99
CA TRP A 84 -6.93 -5.25 -12.56
C TRP A 84 -8.09 -6.10 -12.04
N GLN A 85 -7.83 -6.83 -10.96
CA GLN A 85 -8.90 -7.49 -10.23
C GLN A 85 -9.74 -6.43 -9.52
N GLN A 86 -11.04 -6.40 -9.86
CA GLN A 86 -11.95 -5.45 -9.24
C GLN A 86 -12.33 -5.89 -7.84
N GLY A 87 -12.29 -4.95 -6.88
CA GLY A 87 -12.74 -5.18 -5.53
C GLY A 87 -12.19 -4.22 -4.49
N SER A 88 -12.79 -4.25 -3.31
CA SER A 88 -12.32 -3.51 -2.14
C SER A 88 -11.45 -4.40 -1.28
N ILE A 89 -10.35 -3.87 -0.74
CA ILE A 89 -9.51 -4.59 0.23
C ILE A 89 -10.29 -4.98 1.50
N GLU A 90 -11.34 -4.26 1.82
CA GLU A 90 -12.22 -4.58 2.94
C GLU A 90 -12.92 -5.93 2.77
N THR A 91 -13.36 -6.23 1.54
CA THR A 91 -14.20 -7.40 1.23
C THR A 91 -13.53 -8.45 0.36
N PHE A 92 -12.37 -8.16 -0.20
CA PHE A 92 -11.66 -9.06 -1.10
C PHE A 92 -11.40 -10.42 -0.46
N ARG A 93 -11.77 -11.50 -1.16
CA ARG A 93 -11.60 -12.88 -0.70
C ARG A 93 -10.88 -13.71 -1.74
N THR A 94 -9.85 -14.41 -1.29
CA THR A 94 -9.12 -15.43 -2.06
C THR A 94 -8.52 -16.45 -1.11
N ARG A 95 -8.29 -17.67 -1.60
CA ARG A 95 -7.53 -18.70 -0.88
C ARG A 95 -6.02 -18.45 -0.97
N GLN A 96 -5.59 -17.62 -1.93
CA GLN A 96 -4.19 -17.29 -2.12
C GLN A 96 -3.70 -16.34 -1.01
N ARG A 97 -2.50 -16.60 -0.48
CA ARG A 97 -1.77 -15.69 0.41
C ARG A 97 -0.55 -15.12 -0.31
N PHE A 98 -0.14 -13.93 0.09
CA PHE A 98 0.89 -13.15 -0.57
C PHE A 98 2.09 -12.95 0.36
N ASP A 99 3.30 -13.04 -0.22
CA ASP A 99 4.55 -12.84 0.51
C ASP A 99 4.79 -11.35 0.80
N LEU A 100 4.41 -10.52 -0.16
CA LEU A 100 4.42 -9.07 -0.05
C LEU A 100 3.02 -8.53 -0.36
N VAL A 101 2.48 -7.77 0.57
CA VAL A 101 1.25 -6.99 0.38
C VAL A 101 1.61 -5.51 0.39
N ILE A 102 1.06 -4.76 -0.53
CA ILE A 102 1.18 -3.31 -0.61
C ILE A 102 -0.21 -2.73 -0.39
N CYS A 103 -0.32 -1.73 0.48
CA CYS A 103 -1.52 -0.93 0.66
C CYS A 103 -1.07 0.50 0.91
N TYR A 104 -1.06 1.30 -0.16
CA TYR A 104 -0.52 2.65 -0.14
C TYR A 104 -1.55 3.65 -0.67
N ASP A 105 -1.83 4.68 0.13
CA ASP A 105 -2.81 5.74 -0.16
C ASP A 105 -4.25 5.25 -0.41
N VAL A 106 -4.70 4.25 0.37
CA VAL A 106 -6.03 3.64 0.23
C VAL A 106 -6.90 3.87 1.47
N LEU A 107 -6.39 3.58 2.67
CA LEU A 107 -7.23 3.47 3.85
C LEU A 107 -7.75 4.81 4.38
N GLN A 108 -7.17 5.92 3.98
CA GLN A 108 -7.66 7.25 4.33
C GLN A 108 -9.06 7.54 3.75
N TYR A 109 -9.45 6.89 2.65
CA TYR A 109 -10.76 7.04 2.03
C TYR A 109 -11.87 6.22 2.72
N LEU A 110 -11.51 5.29 3.58
CA LEU A 110 -12.44 4.41 4.28
C LEU A 110 -12.86 5.00 5.63
N SER A 111 -14.08 4.72 6.07
CA SER A 111 -14.47 4.97 7.46
C SER A 111 -13.61 4.18 8.45
N ALA A 112 -13.59 4.54 9.72
CA ALA A 112 -12.80 3.84 10.73
C ALA A 112 -13.15 2.33 10.83
N ALA A 113 -14.44 2.00 10.74
CA ALA A 113 -14.90 0.61 10.75
C ALA A 113 -14.46 -0.17 9.52
N GLN A 114 -14.55 0.45 8.33
CA GLN A 114 -14.08 -0.15 7.07
C GLN A 114 -12.56 -0.33 7.06
N ALA A 115 -11.80 0.67 7.55
CA ALA A 115 -10.35 0.60 7.63
C ALA A 115 -9.88 -0.52 8.58
N ARG A 116 -10.56 -0.74 9.73
CA ARG A 116 -10.29 -1.91 10.60
C ARG A 116 -10.52 -3.24 9.88
N ARG A 117 -11.65 -3.37 9.15
CA ARG A 117 -11.90 -4.58 8.36
C ARG A 117 -10.87 -4.78 7.26
N ALA A 118 -10.45 -3.70 6.61
CA ALA A 118 -9.37 -3.72 5.61
C ALA A 118 -8.04 -4.19 6.22
N ILE A 119 -7.64 -3.65 7.38
CA ILE A 119 -6.40 -4.05 8.09
C ILE A 119 -6.47 -5.54 8.48
N ALA A 120 -7.59 -6.00 9.04
CA ALA A 120 -7.78 -7.41 9.37
C ALA A 120 -7.68 -8.30 8.11
N ASN A 121 -8.20 -7.83 6.97
CA ASN A 121 -8.10 -8.56 5.72
C ASN A 121 -6.69 -8.54 5.12
N LEU A 122 -5.96 -7.42 5.20
CA LEU A 122 -4.53 -7.35 4.87
C LEU A 122 -3.74 -8.37 5.69
N ALA A 123 -4.01 -8.46 7.00
CA ALA A 123 -3.36 -9.42 7.89
C ALA A 123 -3.65 -10.88 7.50
N ARG A 124 -4.87 -11.18 7.06
CA ARG A 124 -5.26 -12.51 6.58
C ARG A 124 -4.57 -12.88 5.26
N LEU A 125 -4.47 -11.93 4.34
CA LEU A 125 -3.90 -12.13 3.01
C LEU A 125 -2.37 -12.17 3.02
N CYS A 126 -1.75 -11.41 3.91
CA CYS A 126 -0.29 -11.33 4.05
C CYS A 126 0.24 -12.52 4.84
N ARG A 127 1.32 -13.15 4.33
CA ARG A 127 2.10 -14.17 5.05
C ARG A 127 3.57 -13.77 5.26
N GLY A 128 4.00 -12.61 4.78
CA GLY A 128 5.38 -12.13 4.87
C GLY A 128 5.44 -10.67 5.29
N ALA A 129 5.63 -9.76 4.35
CA ALA A 129 5.76 -8.33 4.61
C ALA A 129 4.57 -7.53 4.07
N LEU A 130 4.28 -6.43 4.74
CA LEU A 130 3.32 -5.41 4.31
C LEU A 130 4.06 -4.09 4.14
N TYR A 131 3.95 -3.48 2.97
CA TYR A 131 4.24 -2.06 2.79
C TYR A 131 2.95 -1.27 2.95
N PHE A 132 2.92 -0.40 3.96
CA PHE A 132 1.73 0.35 4.31
C PHE A 132 2.00 1.85 4.36
N GLY A 133 1.13 2.62 3.74
CA GLY A 133 1.08 4.07 3.83
C GLY A 133 -0.34 4.57 3.69
N ALA A 134 -0.67 5.58 4.47
CA ALA A 134 -1.93 6.30 4.38
C ALA A 134 -1.68 7.76 4.75
N LEU A 135 -2.37 8.68 4.10
CA LEU A 135 -2.34 10.08 4.48
C LEU A 135 -2.91 10.23 5.90
N THR A 136 -2.09 10.71 6.82
CA THR A 136 -2.48 10.95 8.21
C THR A 136 -2.87 12.40 8.42
N ARG A 137 -3.46 12.71 9.58
CA ARG A 137 -3.77 14.08 9.98
C ARG A 137 -2.50 14.92 10.11
N GLU A 138 -1.44 14.33 10.63
CA GLU A 138 -0.14 14.96 10.79
C GLU A 138 0.50 15.24 9.42
N ASP A 139 0.49 14.25 8.51
CA ASP A 139 1.03 14.42 7.16
C ASP A 139 0.27 15.48 6.36
N TRP A 140 -1.05 15.53 6.49
CA TRP A 140 -1.86 16.59 5.86
C TRP A 140 -1.45 17.99 6.31
N ARG A 141 -1.15 18.15 7.61
CA ARG A 141 -0.76 19.43 8.18
C ARG A 141 0.67 19.82 7.82
N ASP A 142 1.61 18.86 7.90
CA ASP A 142 3.04 19.14 7.97
C ASP A 142 3.79 18.79 6.67
N ASN A 143 3.31 17.83 5.86
CA ASN A 143 4.07 17.25 4.75
C ASN A 143 3.34 17.32 3.40
N CYS A 144 2.03 17.55 3.40
CA CYS A 144 1.23 17.41 2.19
C CYS A 144 1.13 18.74 1.42
N ASP A 145 1.33 18.68 0.11
CA ASP A 145 0.91 19.77 -0.79
C ASP A 145 -0.60 19.71 -0.96
N GLN A 146 -1.31 20.49 -0.13
CA GLN A 146 -2.77 20.52 -0.10
C GLN A 146 -3.40 21.06 -1.41
N SER A 147 -2.63 21.75 -2.26
CA SER A 147 -3.12 22.23 -3.55
C SER A 147 -3.22 21.11 -4.59
N ARG A 148 -2.43 20.06 -4.41
CA ARG A 148 -2.33 18.91 -5.31
C ARG A 148 -2.96 17.63 -4.77
N THR A 149 -3.44 17.66 -3.53
CA THR A 149 -4.04 16.49 -2.87
C THR A 149 -5.55 16.70 -2.73
N ASP A 150 -6.31 15.66 -2.96
CA ASP A 150 -7.75 15.69 -2.79
C ASP A 150 -8.14 15.82 -1.30
N ARG A 151 -9.22 16.54 -1.03
CA ARG A 151 -9.73 16.69 0.33
C ARG A 151 -10.34 15.39 0.82
N ILE A 152 -9.79 14.87 1.91
CA ILE A 152 -10.27 13.64 2.57
C ILE A 152 -10.87 14.04 3.92
N PRO A 153 -12.20 13.90 4.11
CA PRO A 153 -12.81 14.18 5.39
C PRO A 153 -12.41 13.11 6.42
N GLY A 154 -12.09 13.53 7.63
CA GLY A 154 -11.90 12.60 8.77
C GLY A 154 -10.58 11.84 8.75
N LEU A 155 -9.48 12.48 8.34
CA LEU A 155 -8.14 11.90 8.42
C LEU A 155 -7.83 11.44 9.87
N ARG A 156 -7.28 10.24 9.97
CA ARG A 156 -6.88 9.62 11.22
C ARG A 156 -5.42 9.95 11.57
N PRO A 157 -5.06 10.00 12.87
CA PRO A 157 -3.67 10.15 13.24
C PRO A 157 -2.84 8.90 12.92
N GLY A 158 -1.54 9.06 12.68
CA GLY A 158 -0.62 7.95 12.41
C GLY A 158 -0.59 6.90 13.53
N SER A 159 -0.75 7.36 14.80
CA SER A 159 -0.86 6.48 15.97
C SER A 159 -2.05 5.49 15.89
N TRP A 160 -3.16 5.90 15.26
CA TRP A 160 -4.30 5.02 15.06
C TRP A 160 -3.93 3.84 14.14
N TYR A 161 -3.29 4.11 13.00
CA TYR A 161 -2.86 3.05 12.07
C TYR A 161 -1.83 2.13 12.71
N ARG A 162 -0.84 2.68 13.42
CA ARG A 162 0.16 1.88 14.14
C ARG A 162 -0.49 0.92 15.13
N ARG A 163 -1.44 1.38 15.93
CA ARG A 163 -2.15 0.54 16.90
C ARG A 163 -2.94 -0.59 16.23
N GLU A 164 -3.68 -0.29 15.15
CA GLU A 164 -4.50 -1.29 14.46
C GLU A 164 -3.61 -2.35 13.74
N LEU A 165 -2.48 -1.96 13.17
CA LEU A 165 -1.53 -2.86 12.52
C LEU A 165 -0.76 -3.73 13.52
N ALA A 166 -0.47 -3.22 14.71
CA ALA A 166 0.37 -3.90 15.71
C ALA A 166 -0.15 -5.27 16.17
N SER A 167 -1.46 -5.52 16.02
CA SER A 167 -2.05 -6.81 16.35
C SER A 167 -1.52 -7.97 15.49
N ALA A 168 -1.18 -7.70 14.23
CA ALA A 168 -0.77 -8.72 13.28
C ALA A 168 0.65 -8.53 12.73
N PHE A 169 1.19 -7.31 12.84
CA PHE A 169 2.47 -6.95 12.25
C PHE A 169 3.38 -6.28 13.29
N ARG A 170 4.68 -6.30 13.02
CA ARG A 170 5.69 -5.49 13.70
C ARG A 170 6.33 -4.55 12.68
N PRO A 171 6.53 -3.25 13.02
CA PRO A 171 7.15 -2.28 12.13
C PRO A 171 8.66 -2.56 12.01
N ILE A 172 9.21 -2.29 10.81
CA ILE A 172 10.66 -2.31 10.55
C ILE A 172 11.16 -1.00 9.93
N GLY A 173 10.34 0.04 9.96
CA GLY A 173 10.69 1.37 9.46
C GLY A 173 10.20 1.64 8.03
N CYS A 174 10.21 2.90 7.64
CA CYS A 174 9.89 3.40 6.30
C CYS A 174 8.59 2.87 5.67
N GLY A 175 7.55 2.63 6.47
CA GLY A 175 6.29 2.06 6.00
C GLY A 175 6.29 0.55 5.82
N MET A 176 7.40 -0.12 6.11
CA MET A 176 7.51 -1.58 6.06
C MET A 176 7.12 -2.22 7.40
N TRP A 177 6.37 -3.29 7.30
CA TRP A 177 5.88 -4.11 8.41
C TRP A 177 6.09 -5.58 8.07
N VAL A 178 6.36 -6.40 9.08
CA VAL A 178 6.51 -7.85 8.92
C VAL A 178 5.46 -8.57 9.76
N LYS A 179 4.88 -9.61 9.20
CA LYS A 179 3.92 -10.47 9.90
C LYS A 179 4.57 -11.04 11.16
N ARG A 180 3.89 -10.96 12.32
CA ARG A 180 4.45 -11.42 13.62
C ARG A 180 4.87 -12.87 13.63
N GLU A 181 4.17 -13.70 12.86
CA GLU A 181 4.41 -15.16 12.76
C GLU A 181 5.62 -15.52 11.88
N VAL A 182 6.18 -14.55 11.14
CA VAL A 182 7.34 -14.82 10.28
C VAL A 182 8.60 -14.94 11.14
N PRO A 183 9.33 -16.07 11.07
CA PRO A 183 10.52 -16.31 11.88
C PRO A 183 11.73 -15.56 11.31
N LEU A 184 11.70 -14.23 11.43
CA LEU A 184 12.82 -13.36 11.04
C LEU A 184 13.53 -12.84 12.27
N THR A 185 14.86 -12.90 12.25
CA THR A 185 15.70 -12.19 13.20
C THR A 185 15.78 -10.73 12.78
N LEU A 186 15.17 -9.85 13.56
CA LEU A 186 15.35 -8.40 13.43
C LEU A 186 16.26 -7.92 14.55
N TRP A 187 17.28 -7.17 14.19
CA TRP A 187 18.14 -6.49 15.17
C TRP A 187 17.33 -5.38 15.87
N ASN A 188 17.64 -5.09 17.14
CA ASN A 188 16.89 -4.11 17.91
C ASN A 188 16.82 -2.72 17.25
N LEU A 189 17.85 -2.32 16.52
CA LEU A 189 17.87 -1.03 15.80
C LEU A 189 17.15 -1.07 14.44
N ASP A 190 16.81 -2.26 13.91
CA ASP A 190 15.98 -2.40 12.71
C ASP A 190 14.48 -2.31 13.06
N ALA A 191 14.12 -2.64 14.28
CA ALA A 191 12.75 -2.52 14.76
C ALA A 191 12.43 -1.05 15.07
N ALA A 192 11.43 -0.47 14.38
CA ALA A 192 10.91 0.83 14.76
C ALA A 192 10.26 0.75 16.16
N ALA A 193 10.58 1.71 17.02
CA ALA A 193 10.04 1.82 18.37
C ALA A 193 8.52 2.02 18.37
#